data_7d4f240e703b9d3da14c7e635a91ed6f
#
_entry.id   7d4f240e703b9d3da14c7e635a91ed6f
#
_cell.length_a   1.000
_cell.length_b   1.000
_cell.length_c   1.000
_cell.angle_alpha   90.00
_cell.angle_beta   90.00
_cell.angle_gamma   90.00
#
_symmetry.space_group_name_H-M   'P 1'
#
loop_
_entity.id
_entity.type
_entity.pdbx_description
1 polymer ?
#
loop_
_entity_poly.entity_id
_entity_poly.type
_entity_poly.pdbx_seq_one_letter_code
_entity_poly.pdbx_strand_id
1 'polypeptide(L)'
;LEDYIEPSANLSFSRVQKSMNNSIKTASFNCHLKKDSKLNLKVYNRERSKEDIRIFLKEENACANVSGIVVSSAKEESDIFCKIVHEASLTNSDQKWRLLSAEKSKTSINGKIRVNKGAKKSNASFSSKSLILDKGASSFSKPELEILEDDVKCKHGAAFGEIDKNTVFFMQSRGIKKEDAIIMLVYAFINEISNTAKFFHDDVVKEVEKFFEKVNVNE
;
A
#
# COMPACT_ATOMS: atom_id res chain seq x y z
N LEU A 1 17.25 -0.43 -8.15
CA LEU A 1 17.88 -1.29 -7.17
C LEU A 1 17.51 -2.73 -7.49
N GLU A 2 18.47 -3.65 -7.50
CA GLU A 2 18.28 -5.08 -7.70
C GLU A 2 18.97 -5.83 -6.56
N ASP A 3 18.21 -6.60 -5.79
CA ASP A 3 18.67 -7.25 -4.58
C ASP A 3 18.41 -8.76 -4.62
N TYR A 4 19.28 -9.53 -3.98
CA TYR A 4 19.15 -10.97 -3.81
C TYR A 4 19.13 -11.30 -2.32
N ILE A 5 18.12 -12.05 -1.89
CA ILE A 5 18.01 -12.54 -0.52
C ILE A 5 18.45 -14.00 -0.51
N GLU A 6 19.57 -14.25 0.13
CA GLU A 6 20.22 -15.56 0.21
C GLU A 6 19.36 -16.58 0.97
N PRO A 7 19.62 -17.90 0.81
CA PRO A 7 18.83 -18.93 1.47
C PRO A 7 18.73 -18.72 2.98
N SER A 8 17.53 -18.94 3.52
CA SER A 8 17.19 -18.78 4.92
C SER A 8 17.39 -17.37 5.51
N ALA A 9 17.73 -16.38 4.71
CA ALA A 9 17.87 -15.01 5.17
C ALA A 9 16.51 -14.31 5.33
N ASN A 10 16.42 -13.41 6.30
CA ASN A 10 15.24 -12.63 6.58
C ASN A 10 15.57 -11.14 6.50
N LEU A 11 15.01 -10.46 5.51
CA LEU A 11 15.19 -9.03 5.31
C LEU A 11 13.90 -8.26 5.65
N SER A 12 14.02 -7.29 6.55
CA SER A 12 12.97 -6.29 6.79
C SER A 12 13.44 -4.92 6.32
N PHE A 13 12.74 -4.36 5.35
CA PHE A 13 13.16 -3.15 4.66
C PHE A 13 11.99 -2.15 4.57
N SER A 14 12.29 -0.89 4.81
CA SER A 14 11.31 0.20 4.68
C SER A 14 11.76 1.22 3.66
N ARG A 15 10.89 1.53 2.71
CA ARG A 15 11.09 2.56 1.70
C ARG A 15 10.19 3.74 1.97
N VAL A 16 10.78 4.92 1.99
CA VAL A 16 10.04 6.19 2.12
C VAL A 16 10.33 7.03 0.90
N GLN A 17 9.30 7.35 0.15
CA GLN A 17 9.37 8.26 -0.97
C GLN A 17 8.55 9.51 -0.68
N LYS A 18 9.24 10.64 -0.52
CA LYS A 18 8.64 11.97 -0.36
C LYS A 18 9.13 12.86 -1.49
N SER A 19 8.24 13.50 -2.22
CA SER A 19 8.62 14.50 -3.20
C SER A 19 8.99 15.82 -2.51
N MET A 20 9.92 16.55 -3.09
CA MET A 20 10.25 17.92 -2.71
C MET A 20 10.16 18.79 -3.96
N ASN A 21 9.59 19.98 -3.85
CA ASN A 21 9.58 20.97 -4.92
C ASN A 21 8.84 20.56 -6.22
N ASN A 22 7.65 20.01 -6.12
CA ASN A 22 6.78 19.71 -7.29
C ASN A 22 7.40 18.74 -8.34
N SER A 23 8.46 18.02 -7.99
CA SER A 23 9.10 17.04 -8.86
C SER A 23 8.39 15.69 -8.81
N ILE A 24 8.40 14.95 -9.94
CA ILE A 24 7.96 13.54 -9.95
C ILE A 24 9.13 12.68 -9.52
N LYS A 25 8.95 11.86 -8.49
CA LYS A 25 9.93 10.87 -8.10
C LYS A 25 9.57 9.50 -8.67
N THR A 26 10.52 8.93 -9.39
CA THR A 26 10.41 7.57 -9.92
C THR A 26 11.39 6.67 -9.19
N ALA A 27 10.93 5.50 -8.77
CA ALA A 27 11.79 4.50 -8.14
C ALA A 27 11.48 3.11 -8.68
N SER A 28 12.49 2.26 -8.74
CA SER A 28 12.36 0.84 -9.08
C SER A 28 13.07 -0.01 -8.04
N PHE A 29 12.43 -1.12 -7.69
CA PHE A 29 12.96 -2.10 -6.75
C PHE A 29 12.70 -3.51 -7.28
N ASN A 30 13.74 -4.26 -7.57
CA ASN A 30 13.69 -5.66 -7.95
C ASN A 30 14.33 -6.51 -6.86
N CYS A 31 13.68 -7.60 -6.45
CA CYS A 31 14.19 -8.46 -5.41
C CYS A 31 13.97 -9.94 -5.77
N HIS A 32 15.00 -10.74 -5.60
CA HIS A 32 15.01 -12.18 -5.88
C HIS A 32 15.20 -12.95 -4.58
N LEU A 33 14.24 -13.80 -4.23
CA LEU A 33 14.26 -14.58 -3.00
C LEU A 33 14.65 -16.04 -3.30
N LYS A 34 15.67 -16.51 -2.61
CA LYS A 34 16.14 -17.89 -2.64
C LYS A 34 15.39 -18.75 -1.60
N LYS A 35 15.78 -20.01 -1.48
CA LYS A 35 15.12 -21.00 -0.63
C LYS A 35 15.00 -20.56 0.83
N ASP A 36 13.80 -20.77 1.40
CA ASP A 36 13.49 -20.48 2.80
C ASP A 36 13.71 -19.01 3.22
N SER A 37 13.92 -18.11 2.25
CA SER A 37 14.16 -16.69 2.53
C SER A 37 12.87 -15.91 2.71
N LYS A 38 12.95 -14.79 3.44
CA LYS A 38 11.79 -13.95 3.72
C LYS A 38 12.09 -12.47 3.52
N LEU A 39 11.20 -11.80 2.80
CA LEU A 39 11.17 -10.35 2.67
C LEU A 39 9.95 -9.76 3.37
N ASN A 40 10.15 -8.76 4.23
CA ASN A 40 9.11 -7.89 4.73
C ASN A 40 9.39 -6.46 4.23
N LEU A 41 8.71 -6.06 3.18
CA LEU A 41 8.84 -4.74 2.56
C LEU A 41 7.72 -3.82 3.02
N LYS A 42 8.08 -2.65 3.55
CA LYS A 42 7.15 -1.58 3.86
C LYS A 42 7.40 -0.41 2.93
N VAL A 43 6.33 0.11 2.34
CA VAL A 43 6.38 1.19 1.37
C VAL A 43 5.55 2.36 1.88
N TYR A 44 6.14 3.54 1.91
CA TYR A 44 5.43 4.77 2.17
C TYR A 44 5.70 5.76 1.04
N ASN A 45 4.66 6.07 0.29
CA ASN A 45 4.72 7.04 -0.80
C ASN A 45 3.84 8.24 -0.48
N ARG A 46 4.42 9.40 -0.63
CA ARG A 46 3.77 10.67 -0.47
C ARG A 46 4.05 11.58 -1.67
N GLU A 47 3.02 12.35 -2.08
CA GLU A 47 3.09 13.32 -3.16
C GLU A 47 3.27 12.65 -4.55
N ARG A 48 3.77 13.41 -5.54
CA ARG A 48 3.92 12.91 -6.92
C ARG A 48 4.98 11.84 -7.00
N SER A 49 4.55 10.60 -7.10
CA SER A 49 5.46 9.45 -7.10
C SER A 49 5.04 8.37 -8.09
N LYS A 50 6.02 7.72 -8.69
CA LYS A 50 5.84 6.51 -9.46
C LYS A 50 6.79 5.45 -8.96
N GLU A 51 6.26 4.29 -8.58
CA GLU A 51 7.07 3.20 -8.03
C GLU A 51 6.78 1.89 -8.75
N ASP A 52 7.85 1.19 -9.15
CA ASP A 52 7.82 -0.14 -9.76
C ASP A 52 8.53 -1.11 -8.83
N ILE A 53 7.75 -2.03 -8.24
CA ILE A 53 8.24 -3.06 -7.32
C ILE A 53 8.04 -4.41 -7.98
N ARG A 54 9.11 -5.17 -8.11
CA ARG A 54 9.08 -6.52 -8.65
C ARG A 54 9.79 -7.49 -7.73
N ILE A 55 9.10 -8.52 -7.31
CA ILE A 55 9.60 -9.52 -6.38
C ILE A 55 9.46 -10.90 -7.04
N PHE A 56 10.54 -11.67 -7.01
CA PHE A 56 10.62 -12.98 -7.61
C PHE A 56 10.91 -14.02 -6.54
N LEU A 57 9.97 -14.91 -6.28
CA LEU A 57 10.12 -16.05 -5.38
C LEU A 57 10.70 -17.20 -6.18
N LYS A 58 12.05 -17.25 -6.27
CA LYS A 58 12.81 -18.11 -7.17
C LYS A 58 12.88 -19.55 -6.75
N GLU A 59 12.89 -19.79 -5.44
CA GLU A 59 13.13 -21.11 -4.87
C GLU A 59 12.07 -21.46 -3.81
N GLU A 60 12.03 -22.73 -3.44
CA GLU A 60 11.01 -23.25 -2.53
C GLU A 60 10.95 -22.54 -1.20
N ASN A 61 9.73 -22.42 -0.67
CA ASN A 61 9.42 -21.84 0.61
C ASN A 61 9.81 -20.37 0.79
N ALA A 62 10.16 -19.66 -0.30
CA ALA A 62 10.39 -18.22 -0.27
C ALA A 62 9.09 -17.46 0.07
N CYS A 63 9.21 -16.41 0.88
CA CYS A 63 8.07 -15.65 1.39
C CYS A 63 8.27 -14.13 1.24
N ALA A 64 7.28 -13.43 0.65
CA ALA A 64 7.30 -11.99 0.52
C ALA A 64 6.03 -11.34 1.09
N ASN A 65 6.20 -10.48 2.10
CA ASN A 65 5.15 -9.63 2.65
C ASN A 65 5.41 -8.18 2.24
N VAL A 66 4.49 -7.59 1.51
CA VAL A 66 4.54 -6.19 1.09
C VAL A 66 3.37 -5.44 1.71
N SER A 67 3.66 -4.37 2.42
CA SER A 67 2.62 -3.46 2.92
C SER A 67 2.95 -2.03 2.55
N GLY A 68 1.97 -1.30 2.03
CA GLY A 68 2.21 0.06 1.57
C GLY A 68 1.09 1.03 1.91
N ILE A 69 1.49 2.27 2.21
CA ILE A 69 0.62 3.41 2.41
C ILE A 69 0.97 4.45 1.34
N VAL A 70 -0.03 4.90 0.62
CA VAL A 70 0.09 5.95 -0.39
C VAL A 70 -0.80 7.11 0.01
N VAL A 71 -0.22 8.30 0.15
CA VAL A 71 -0.95 9.51 0.53
C VAL A 71 -0.72 10.57 -0.55
N SER A 72 -1.78 11.07 -1.14
CA SER A 72 -1.72 12.15 -2.13
C SER A 72 -2.75 13.24 -1.81
N SER A 73 -2.33 14.48 -1.99
CA SER A 73 -3.15 15.69 -1.83
C SER A 73 -2.80 16.73 -2.91
N ALA A 74 -3.48 17.87 -2.93
CA ALA A 74 -3.12 19.03 -3.74
C ALA A 74 -2.90 18.77 -5.24
N LYS A 75 -3.77 18.01 -5.90
CA LYS A 75 -3.70 17.64 -7.33
C LYS A 75 -2.50 16.74 -7.70
N GLU A 76 -1.93 16.07 -6.73
CA GLU A 76 -0.83 15.14 -6.95
C GLU A 76 -1.30 13.80 -7.53
N GLU A 77 -0.40 13.13 -8.23
CA GLU A 77 -0.63 11.80 -8.76
C GLU A 77 0.43 10.83 -8.25
N SER A 78 -0.01 9.77 -7.57
CA SER A 78 0.85 8.68 -7.12
C SER A 78 0.43 7.38 -7.79
N ASP A 79 1.40 6.70 -8.40
CA ASP A 79 1.19 5.46 -9.14
C ASP A 79 2.14 4.38 -8.64
N ILE A 80 1.58 3.25 -8.20
CA ILE A 80 2.32 2.10 -7.71
C ILE A 80 2.05 0.91 -8.62
N PHE A 81 3.12 0.30 -9.10
CA PHE A 81 3.09 -1.04 -9.67
C PHE A 81 3.82 -2.00 -8.75
N CYS A 82 3.14 -3.06 -8.29
CA CYS A 82 3.74 -4.09 -7.45
C CYS A 82 3.44 -5.47 -8.03
N LYS A 83 4.47 -6.13 -8.55
CA LYS A 83 4.38 -7.48 -9.11
C LYS A 83 5.13 -8.48 -8.26
N ILE A 84 4.46 -9.58 -7.89
CA ILE A 84 5.10 -10.73 -7.25
C ILE A 84 4.95 -11.94 -8.17
N VAL A 85 6.06 -12.61 -8.44
CA VAL A 85 6.13 -13.80 -9.28
C VAL A 85 6.53 -15.00 -8.44
N HIS A 86 5.68 -16.02 -8.40
CA HIS A 86 5.94 -17.31 -7.78
C HIS A 86 6.53 -18.23 -8.85
N GLU A 87 7.81 -18.58 -8.72
CA GLU A 87 8.53 -19.43 -9.68
C GLU A 87 8.79 -20.85 -9.16
N ALA A 88 8.66 -21.06 -7.86
CA ALA A 88 8.88 -22.34 -7.19
C ALA A 88 7.71 -22.73 -6.27
N SER A 89 7.68 -24.00 -5.89
CA SER A 89 6.65 -24.57 -5.02
C SER A 89 6.70 -24.01 -3.60
N LEU A 90 5.58 -24.11 -2.86
CA LEU A 90 5.46 -23.76 -1.45
C LEU A 90 5.73 -22.27 -1.13
N THR A 91 5.75 -21.42 -2.16
CA THR A 91 6.03 -19.98 -1.97
C THR A 91 4.81 -19.23 -1.46
N ASN A 92 5.06 -18.17 -0.67
CA ASN A 92 4.00 -17.39 -0.06
C ASN A 92 4.17 -15.90 -0.35
N SER A 93 3.07 -15.21 -0.66
CA SER A 93 3.08 -13.75 -0.78
C SER A 93 1.82 -13.09 -0.23
N ASP A 94 1.99 -11.93 0.40
CA ASP A 94 0.89 -11.10 0.87
C ASP A 94 1.16 -9.62 0.54
N GLN A 95 0.26 -9.00 -0.22
CA GLN A 95 0.30 -7.59 -0.55
C GLN A 95 -0.86 -6.85 0.12
N LYS A 96 -0.57 -5.86 0.94
CA LYS A 96 -1.56 -5.02 1.62
C LYS A 96 -1.31 -3.55 1.36
N TRP A 97 -2.31 -2.86 0.80
CA TRP A 97 -2.19 -1.47 0.42
C TRP A 97 -3.30 -0.60 1.03
N ARG A 98 -2.90 0.61 1.46
CA ARG A 98 -3.81 1.66 1.90
C ARG A 98 -3.54 2.92 1.08
N LEU A 99 -4.57 3.41 0.41
CA LEU A 99 -4.51 4.60 -0.43
C LEU A 99 -5.37 5.68 0.20
N LEU A 100 -4.79 6.84 0.43
CA LEU A 100 -5.48 8.02 0.96
C LEU A 100 -5.39 9.14 -0.07
N SER A 101 -6.53 9.65 -0.52
CA SER A 101 -6.61 10.68 -1.57
C SER A 101 -7.44 11.88 -1.11
N ALA A 102 -6.91 13.09 -1.31
CA ALA A 102 -7.55 14.35 -0.97
C ALA A 102 -7.25 15.44 -2.01
N GLU A 103 -7.99 16.56 -2.01
CA GLU A 103 -7.72 17.81 -2.78
C GLU A 103 -7.45 17.59 -4.28
N LYS A 104 -8.34 16.85 -4.96
CA LYS A 104 -8.23 16.57 -6.42
C LYS A 104 -7.01 15.73 -6.80
N SER A 105 -6.41 15.03 -5.84
CA SER A 105 -5.32 14.09 -6.11
C SER A 105 -5.82 12.79 -6.73
N LYS A 106 -4.88 12.04 -7.31
CA LYS A 106 -5.13 10.70 -7.83
C LYS A 106 -4.13 9.72 -7.25
N THR A 107 -4.62 8.63 -6.68
CA THR A 107 -3.80 7.51 -6.29
C THR A 107 -4.12 6.29 -7.13
N SER A 108 -3.11 5.54 -7.55
CA SER A 108 -3.31 4.28 -8.24
C SER A 108 -2.40 3.17 -7.71
N ILE A 109 -2.92 1.96 -7.68
CA ILE A 109 -2.17 0.73 -7.43
C ILE A 109 -2.53 -0.33 -8.45
N ASN A 110 -1.53 -0.84 -9.15
CA ASN A 110 -1.64 -2.08 -9.91
C ASN A 110 -0.88 -3.16 -9.15
N GLY A 111 -1.62 -4.10 -8.58
CA GLY A 111 -1.10 -5.24 -7.82
C GLY A 111 -1.19 -6.51 -8.63
N LYS A 112 -0.06 -6.98 -9.18
CA LYS A 112 0.00 -8.18 -10.01
C LYS A 112 0.59 -9.35 -9.24
N ILE A 113 -0.11 -10.49 -9.27
CA ILE A 113 0.39 -11.79 -8.83
C ILE A 113 0.50 -12.68 -10.05
N ARG A 114 1.67 -13.27 -10.25
CA ARG A 114 1.88 -14.29 -11.25
C ARG A 114 2.38 -15.58 -10.60
N VAL A 115 1.71 -16.70 -10.90
CA VAL A 115 2.14 -18.04 -10.46
C VAL A 115 2.50 -18.84 -11.68
N ASN A 116 3.77 -19.19 -11.81
CA ASN A 116 4.29 -19.94 -12.93
C ASN A 116 3.90 -21.43 -12.81
N LYS A 117 3.91 -22.12 -13.95
CA LYS A 117 3.75 -23.58 -13.99
C LYS A 117 4.84 -24.25 -13.16
N GLY A 118 4.46 -25.21 -12.31
CA GLY A 118 5.36 -25.88 -11.38
C GLY A 118 5.43 -25.24 -9.98
N ALA A 119 4.93 -24.03 -9.77
CA ALA A 119 4.89 -23.37 -8.46
C ALA A 119 3.74 -23.89 -7.56
N LYS A 120 3.66 -25.21 -7.38
CA LYS A 120 2.61 -25.91 -6.64
C LYS A 120 2.56 -25.51 -5.18
N LYS A 121 1.35 -25.58 -4.59
CA LYS A 121 1.09 -25.28 -3.17
C LYS A 121 1.50 -23.88 -2.77
N SER A 122 1.61 -22.97 -3.73
CA SER A 122 1.84 -21.56 -3.46
C SER A 122 0.58 -20.88 -2.95
N ASN A 123 0.76 -19.90 -2.08
CA ASN A 123 -0.32 -19.11 -1.51
C ASN A 123 -0.04 -17.62 -1.72
N ALA A 124 -0.96 -16.92 -2.36
CA ALA A 124 -0.79 -15.52 -2.72
C ALA A 124 -2.02 -14.68 -2.39
N SER A 125 -1.81 -13.50 -1.84
CA SER A 125 -2.89 -12.57 -1.57
C SER A 125 -2.55 -11.14 -1.98
N PHE A 126 -3.56 -10.43 -2.48
CA PHE A 126 -3.53 -8.99 -2.71
C PHE A 126 -4.76 -8.35 -2.08
N SER A 127 -4.55 -7.29 -1.32
CA SER A 127 -5.62 -6.49 -0.74
C SER A 127 -5.27 -5.01 -0.82
N SER A 128 -6.17 -4.22 -1.39
CA SER A 128 -6.09 -2.76 -1.33
C SER A 128 -7.37 -2.17 -0.77
N LYS A 129 -7.22 -1.16 0.08
CA LYS A 129 -8.34 -0.34 0.53
C LYS A 129 -8.00 1.13 0.25
N SER A 130 -8.96 1.85 -0.29
CA SER A 130 -8.84 3.28 -0.60
C SER A 130 -9.82 4.08 0.24
N LEU A 131 -9.35 5.18 0.80
CA LEU A 131 -10.15 6.15 1.52
C LEU A 131 -10.04 7.49 0.80
N ILE A 132 -11.18 7.99 0.31
CA ILE A 132 -11.30 9.26 -0.40
C ILE A 132 -11.87 10.28 0.58
N LEU A 133 -11.13 11.38 0.82
CA LEU A 133 -11.49 12.39 1.82
C LEU A 133 -12.40 13.46 1.28
N ASP A 134 -12.39 13.71 -0.02
CA ASP A 134 -13.25 14.71 -0.66
C ASP A 134 -13.67 14.30 -2.08
N LYS A 135 -14.70 14.98 -2.62
CA LYS A 135 -15.30 14.68 -3.94
C LYS A 135 -14.38 14.96 -5.12
N GLY A 136 -13.31 15.71 -4.93
CA GLY A 136 -12.37 16.04 -6.02
C GLY A 136 -11.29 14.99 -6.21
N ALA A 137 -11.04 14.17 -5.19
CA ALA A 137 -10.02 13.15 -5.23
C ALA A 137 -10.49 11.84 -5.86
N SER A 138 -9.57 11.06 -6.35
CA SER A 138 -9.86 9.75 -6.94
C SER A 138 -8.81 8.71 -6.57
N SER A 139 -9.24 7.45 -6.50
CA SER A 139 -8.37 6.33 -6.23
C SER A 139 -8.69 5.17 -7.17
N PHE A 140 -7.66 4.50 -7.65
CA PHE A 140 -7.78 3.37 -8.57
C PHE A 140 -7.01 2.17 -8.01
N SER A 141 -7.61 1.00 -8.08
CA SER A 141 -6.95 -0.25 -7.74
C SER A 141 -7.22 -1.28 -8.82
N LYS A 142 -6.15 -1.83 -9.38
CA LYS A 142 -6.21 -2.86 -10.40
C LYS A 142 -5.50 -4.13 -9.90
N PRO A 143 -6.22 -5.06 -9.26
CA PRO A 143 -5.66 -6.37 -8.96
C PRO A 143 -5.59 -7.22 -10.23
N GLU A 144 -4.43 -7.81 -10.49
CA GLU A 144 -4.21 -8.72 -11.62
C GLU A 144 -3.70 -10.09 -11.13
N LEU A 145 -4.37 -11.17 -11.55
CA LEU A 145 -3.94 -12.54 -11.30
C LEU A 145 -3.62 -13.24 -12.62
N GLU A 146 -2.41 -13.78 -12.72
CA GLU A 146 -1.97 -14.61 -13.84
C GLU A 146 -1.52 -15.97 -13.27
N ILE A 147 -2.43 -16.94 -13.25
CA ILE A 147 -2.24 -18.22 -12.57
C ILE A 147 -2.05 -19.31 -13.62
N LEU A 148 -0.86 -19.89 -13.67
CA LEU A 148 -0.50 -20.95 -14.62
C LEU A 148 -0.33 -22.33 -13.94
N GLU A 149 -0.72 -22.45 -12.67
CA GLU A 149 -0.65 -23.69 -11.88
C GLU A 149 -1.97 -23.88 -11.12
N ASP A 150 -2.51 -25.08 -11.11
CA ASP A 150 -3.84 -25.37 -10.56
C ASP A 150 -3.81 -25.60 -9.03
N ASP A 151 -2.73 -26.22 -8.51
CA ASP A 151 -2.59 -26.54 -7.08
C ASP A 151 -2.07 -25.33 -6.28
N VAL A 152 -2.88 -24.26 -6.21
CA VAL A 152 -2.51 -23.01 -5.52
C VAL A 152 -3.70 -22.37 -4.82
N LYS A 153 -3.41 -21.44 -3.89
CA LYS A 153 -4.40 -20.61 -3.21
C LYS A 153 -4.12 -19.14 -3.50
N CYS A 154 -4.95 -18.54 -4.35
CA CYS A 154 -4.79 -17.12 -4.71
C CYS A 154 -6.07 -16.35 -4.42
N LYS A 155 -5.93 -15.18 -3.80
CA LYS A 155 -7.05 -14.28 -3.53
C LYS A 155 -6.67 -12.84 -3.78
N HIS A 156 -7.64 -12.04 -4.20
CA HIS A 156 -7.48 -10.60 -4.32
C HIS A 156 -8.74 -9.87 -3.83
N GLY A 157 -8.58 -8.61 -3.46
CA GLY A 157 -9.68 -7.74 -3.10
C GLY A 157 -9.28 -6.27 -3.22
N ALA A 158 -10.22 -5.46 -3.68
CA ALA A 158 -10.09 -4.00 -3.68
C ALA A 158 -11.37 -3.40 -3.09
N ALA A 159 -11.23 -2.46 -2.18
CA ALA A 159 -12.33 -1.75 -1.57
C ALA A 159 -12.09 -0.24 -1.64
N PHE A 160 -13.16 0.51 -1.92
CA PHE A 160 -13.16 1.95 -1.99
C PHE A 160 -14.19 2.48 -1.01
N GLY A 161 -13.85 3.50 -0.27
CA GLY A 161 -14.74 4.13 0.69
C GLY A 161 -14.47 5.61 0.85
N GLU A 162 -15.47 6.29 1.39
CA GLU A 162 -15.40 7.65 1.88
C GLU A 162 -15.50 7.64 3.41
N ILE A 163 -15.23 8.76 4.04
CA ILE A 163 -15.48 8.92 5.49
C ILE A 163 -16.97 8.78 5.76
N ASP A 164 -17.31 7.85 6.63
CA ASP A 164 -18.71 7.66 7.05
C ASP A 164 -19.20 8.84 7.89
N LYS A 165 -20.11 9.61 7.31
CA LYS A 165 -20.70 10.80 7.91
C LYS A 165 -21.47 10.48 9.20
N ASN A 166 -22.09 9.32 9.29
CA ASN A 166 -22.82 8.90 10.50
C ASN A 166 -21.87 8.65 11.65
N THR A 167 -20.75 8.01 11.38
CA THR A 167 -19.68 7.80 12.39
C THR A 167 -19.10 9.14 12.85
N VAL A 168 -18.83 10.07 11.94
CA VAL A 168 -18.38 11.43 12.31
C VAL A 168 -19.42 12.15 13.16
N PHE A 169 -20.69 12.13 12.76
CA PHE A 169 -21.78 12.74 13.53
C PHE A 169 -21.90 12.13 14.93
N PHE A 170 -21.80 10.82 15.05
CA PHE A 170 -21.84 10.13 16.33
C PHE A 170 -20.67 10.54 17.25
N MET A 171 -19.47 10.73 16.70
CA MET A 171 -18.33 11.24 17.47
C MET A 171 -18.53 12.70 17.89
N GLN A 172 -19.07 13.52 17.00
CA GLN A 172 -19.41 14.92 17.32
C GLN A 172 -20.47 15.02 18.44
N SER A 173 -21.46 14.15 18.47
CA SER A 173 -22.48 14.10 19.53
C SER A 173 -21.88 13.78 20.92
N ARG A 174 -20.65 13.31 20.97
CA ARG A 174 -19.85 13.07 22.19
C ARG A 174 -18.80 14.14 22.46
N GLY A 175 -18.88 15.27 21.77
CA GLY A 175 -18.00 16.41 21.98
C GLY A 175 -16.65 16.36 21.25
N ILE A 176 -16.46 15.39 20.32
CA ILE A 176 -15.25 15.35 19.48
C ILE A 176 -15.47 16.29 18.31
N LYS A 177 -14.51 17.17 18.05
CA LYS A 177 -14.57 18.04 16.86
C LYS A 177 -14.56 17.24 15.59
N LYS A 178 -15.18 17.76 14.52
CA LYS A 178 -15.27 17.07 13.21
C LYS A 178 -13.91 16.68 12.66
N GLU A 179 -12.96 17.60 12.72
CA GLU A 179 -11.58 17.40 12.25
C GLU A 179 -10.89 16.25 13.01
N ASP A 180 -10.98 16.29 14.34
CA ASP A 180 -10.41 15.24 15.20
C ASP A 180 -11.04 13.88 14.93
N ALA A 181 -12.37 13.84 14.73
CA ALA A 181 -13.09 12.62 14.39
C ALA A 181 -12.58 12.02 13.07
N ILE A 182 -12.39 12.85 12.05
CA ILE A 182 -11.88 12.39 10.74
C ILE A 182 -10.43 11.92 10.87
N ILE A 183 -9.58 12.65 11.59
CA ILE A 183 -8.21 12.23 11.87
C ILE A 183 -8.19 10.87 12.57
N MET A 184 -9.03 10.64 13.57
CA MET A 184 -9.14 9.35 14.26
C MET A 184 -9.55 8.21 13.32
N LEU A 185 -10.49 8.46 12.40
CA LEU A 185 -10.92 7.46 11.39
C LEU A 185 -9.82 7.14 10.38
N VAL A 186 -9.07 8.15 9.94
CA VAL A 186 -7.89 7.94 9.09
C VAL A 186 -6.81 7.15 9.83
N TYR A 187 -6.59 7.44 11.11
CA TYR A 187 -5.69 6.66 11.95
C TYR A 187 -6.09 5.18 12.01
N ALA A 188 -7.36 4.91 12.27
CA ALA A 188 -7.86 3.55 12.31
C ALA A 188 -7.66 2.83 10.97
N PHE A 189 -7.90 3.52 9.85
CA PHE A 189 -7.72 2.99 8.50
C PHE A 189 -6.28 2.60 8.18
N ILE A 190 -5.30 3.42 8.55
CA ILE A 190 -3.89 3.14 8.28
C ILE A 190 -3.25 2.18 9.28
N ASN A 191 -3.73 2.16 10.54
CA ASN A 191 -3.18 1.30 11.58
C ASN A 191 -3.34 -0.19 11.30
N GLU A 192 -4.30 -0.56 10.49
CA GLU A 192 -4.51 -1.96 10.09
C GLU A 192 -3.26 -2.60 9.43
N ILE A 193 -2.38 -1.78 8.82
CA ILE A 193 -1.13 -2.24 8.20
C ILE A 193 0.13 -1.59 8.76
N SER A 194 0.00 -0.50 9.55
CA SER A 194 1.14 0.28 10.04
C SER A 194 1.67 -0.16 11.41
N ASN A 195 1.03 -1.12 12.08
CA ASN A 195 1.31 -1.54 13.48
C ASN A 195 2.79 -1.81 13.83
N THR A 196 3.71 -1.62 12.89
CA THR A 196 5.14 -1.88 13.10
C THR A 196 6.08 -0.73 12.77
N ALA A 197 5.57 0.43 12.35
CA ALA A 197 6.43 1.57 12.03
C ALA A 197 5.82 2.89 12.52
N LYS A 198 6.10 3.24 13.78
CA LYS A 198 5.75 4.53 14.40
C LYS A 198 6.07 5.73 13.50
N PHE A 199 7.17 5.65 12.75
CA PHE A 199 7.61 6.68 11.82
C PHE A 199 6.62 6.96 10.67
N PHE A 200 6.00 5.95 10.07
CA PHE A 200 5.00 6.17 9.01
C PHE A 200 3.70 6.75 9.54
N HIS A 201 3.37 6.39 10.76
CA HIS A 201 2.17 6.86 11.42
C HIS A 201 2.17 8.36 11.63
N ASP A 202 3.22 8.90 12.21
CA ASP A 202 3.34 10.33 12.53
C ASP A 202 3.38 11.20 11.25
N ASP A 203 3.98 10.71 10.17
CA ASP A 203 4.02 11.41 8.89
C ASP A 203 2.64 11.47 8.21
N VAL A 204 1.91 10.34 8.19
CA VAL A 204 0.56 10.30 7.60
C VAL A 204 -0.39 11.23 8.35
N VAL A 205 -0.28 11.23 9.68
CA VAL A 205 -1.10 12.12 10.51
C VAL A 205 -0.83 13.58 10.21
N LYS A 206 0.42 14.00 10.21
CA LYS A 206 0.78 15.38 9.89
C LYS A 206 0.25 15.83 8.52
N GLU A 207 0.15 14.91 7.55
CA GLU A 207 -0.43 15.25 6.25
C GLU A 207 -1.95 15.41 6.30
N VAL A 208 -2.61 14.55 7.05
CA VAL A 208 -4.06 14.65 7.24
C VAL A 208 -4.39 15.93 8.03
N GLU A 209 -3.64 16.26 9.07
CA GLU A 209 -3.77 17.50 9.81
C GLU A 209 -3.61 18.74 8.90
N LYS A 210 -2.56 18.78 8.08
CA LYS A 210 -2.33 19.86 7.11
C LYS A 210 -3.46 20.00 6.07
N PHE A 211 -4.06 18.88 5.67
CA PHE A 211 -5.22 18.91 4.80
C PHE A 211 -6.38 19.66 5.45
N PHE A 212 -6.69 19.35 6.71
CA PHE A 212 -7.79 20.03 7.43
C PHE A 212 -7.49 21.47 7.81
N GLU A 213 -6.26 21.82 8.13
CA GLU A 213 -5.87 23.23 8.33
C GLU A 213 -6.18 24.08 7.09
N LYS A 214 -5.91 23.57 5.89
CA LYS A 214 -6.20 24.29 4.62
C LYS A 214 -7.69 24.37 4.31
N VAL A 215 -8.47 23.34 4.63
CA VAL A 215 -9.94 23.34 4.40
C VAL A 215 -10.63 24.37 5.30
N ASN A 216 -10.22 24.49 6.55
CA ASN A 216 -10.80 25.44 7.51
C ASN A 216 -10.46 26.92 7.23
N VAL A 217 -9.45 27.20 6.41
CA VAL A 217 -9.10 28.58 5.98
C VAL A 217 -9.97 29.05 4.79
N ASN A 218 -10.69 28.13 4.13
CA ASN A 218 -11.49 28.42 2.92
C ASN A 218 -13.01 28.30 3.14
N GLU A 219 -13.48 28.08 4.38
CA GLU A 219 -14.88 28.24 4.82
C GLU A 219 -15.02 29.60 5.56
#